data_e3fe79771a11190011ed6cbebf098f44
#
_entry.id   e3fe79771a11190011ed6cbebf098f44
#
_cell.length_a   1.000
_cell.length_b   1.000
_cell.length_c   1.000
_cell.angle_alpha   90.00
_cell.angle_beta   90.00
_cell.angle_gamma   90.00
#
_symmetry.space_group_name_H-M   'P 1'
#
loop_
_entity.id
_entity.type
_entity.pdbx_description
1 polymer ?
#
loop_
_entity_poly.entity_id
_entity_poly.type
_entity_poly.pdbx_seq_one_letter_code
_entity_poly.pdbx_strand_id
1 'polypeptide(L)'
;HNVEQTITMYDVDNYMMCGVPSTAFTEALAFVFQKRDLPLLGYVTNDAHASAYQMLDIFWGSYEIMGVSLVDIYTWRWLYENPNATMPQLKEAIIRNAQEIWNKYYAPIFGHENSTILAVYSHMIDSPLYLPNYPYGHIVESQLEAQFKGKVVGEEVCRIYPIGKLTPNLWMQHAVGGPAVLQIGGR
;
A
#
# COMPACT_ATOMS: atom_id res chain seq x y z
N HIS A 1 8.76 -1.97 8.47
CA HIS A 1 8.67 -0.71 9.24
C HIS A 1 9.81 -0.56 10.25
N ASN A 2 10.09 -1.55 11.09
CA ASN A 2 11.13 -1.44 12.13
C ASN A 2 12.52 -1.20 11.54
N VAL A 3 12.88 -1.85 10.44
CA VAL A 3 14.18 -1.65 9.76
C VAL A 3 14.26 -0.23 9.19
N GLU A 4 13.21 0.24 8.54
CA GLU A 4 13.12 1.61 8.01
C GLU A 4 13.29 2.64 9.14
N GLN A 5 12.52 2.51 10.22
CA GLN A 5 12.58 3.42 11.35
C GLN A 5 13.97 3.42 12.01
N THR A 6 14.59 2.26 12.16
CA THR A 6 15.93 2.16 12.75
C THR A 6 16.95 2.93 11.91
N ILE A 7 16.96 2.73 10.59
CA ILE A 7 17.91 3.39 9.70
C ILE A 7 17.64 4.91 9.68
N THR A 8 16.39 5.33 9.50
CA THR A 8 16.05 6.76 9.45
C THR A 8 16.29 7.49 10.76
N MET A 9 16.22 6.80 11.90
CA MET A 9 16.51 7.43 13.21
C MET A 9 18.01 7.61 13.48
N TYR A 10 18.86 6.72 12.96
CA TYR A 10 20.29 6.73 13.30
C TYR A 10 21.18 7.28 12.18
N ASP A 11 20.76 7.17 10.92
CA ASP A 11 21.57 7.55 9.77
C ASP A 11 21.18 8.89 9.14
N VAL A 12 20.12 9.55 9.67
CA VAL A 12 19.72 10.90 9.25
C VAL A 12 20.13 11.91 10.31
N ASP A 13 21.09 12.77 9.99
CA ASP A 13 21.69 13.73 10.90
C ASP A 13 20.70 14.75 11.50
N ASN A 14 19.71 15.16 10.71
CA ASN A 14 18.72 16.13 11.16
C ASN A 14 17.45 15.44 11.63
N TYR A 15 17.17 15.49 12.93
CA TYR A 15 15.98 14.89 13.53
C TYR A 15 14.66 15.26 12.83
N MET A 16 14.53 16.49 12.35
CA MET A 16 13.32 16.93 11.63
C MET A 16 13.16 16.25 10.26
N MET A 17 14.23 15.69 9.74
CA MET A 17 14.26 14.96 8.48
C MET A 17 14.21 13.45 8.67
N CYS A 18 14.16 12.93 9.89
CA CYS A 18 14.00 11.51 10.15
C CYS A 18 12.64 11.01 9.65
N GLY A 19 12.65 9.90 8.93
CA GLY A 19 11.47 9.27 8.36
C GLY A 19 11.41 9.34 6.83
N VAL A 20 10.23 9.12 6.30
CA VAL A 20 9.93 9.06 4.86
C VAL A 20 8.88 10.11 4.48
N PRO A 21 8.66 10.37 3.19
CA PRO A 21 7.75 11.42 2.71
C PRO A 21 6.33 11.35 3.27
N SER A 22 5.78 10.16 3.35
CA SER A 22 4.40 9.92 3.82
C SER A 22 4.23 8.46 4.24
N THR A 23 3.08 8.15 4.83
CA THR A 23 2.70 6.78 5.21
C THR A 23 2.77 5.79 4.04
N ALA A 24 2.40 6.19 2.83
CA ALA A 24 2.50 5.33 1.65
C ALA A 24 3.96 4.88 1.36
N PHE A 25 4.94 5.70 1.69
CA PHE A 25 6.36 5.37 1.51
C PHE A 25 6.86 4.39 2.59
N THR A 26 6.42 4.51 3.83
CA THR A 26 6.75 3.50 4.85
C THR A 26 6.08 2.16 4.55
N GLU A 27 4.86 2.16 4.00
CA GLU A 27 4.21 0.94 3.51
C GLU A 27 5.01 0.33 2.34
N ALA A 28 5.45 1.14 1.37
CA ALA A 28 6.26 0.66 0.25
C ALA A 28 7.56 -0.01 0.71
N LEU A 29 8.25 0.60 1.68
CA LEU A 29 9.48 0.04 2.24
C LEU A 29 9.23 -1.25 3.04
N ALA A 30 8.08 -1.34 3.73
CA ALA A 30 7.66 -2.56 4.38
C ALA A 30 7.38 -3.69 3.38
N PHE A 31 6.71 -3.41 2.26
CA PHE A 31 6.43 -4.39 1.21
C PHE A 31 7.70 -4.92 0.52
N VAL A 32 8.73 -4.09 0.38
CA VAL A 32 10.06 -4.55 -0.09
C VAL A 32 10.61 -5.69 0.76
N PHE A 33 10.41 -5.64 2.08
CA PHE A 33 10.80 -6.73 2.99
C PHE A 33 9.82 -7.89 2.97
N GLN A 34 8.54 -7.63 3.02
CA GLN A 34 7.49 -8.65 3.06
C GLN A 34 7.61 -9.67 1.94
N LYS A 35 7.94 -9.23 0.72
CA LYS A 35 8.18 -10.12 -0.42
C LYS A 35 9.38 -11.06 -0.27
N ARG A 36 10.27 -10.77 0.68
CA ARG A 36 11.51 -11.52 0.91
C ARG A 36 11.48 -12.40 2.14
N ASP A 37 10.45 -12.29 2.97
CA ASP A 37 10.36 -13.01 4.23
C ASP A 37 10.40 -14.53 4.03
N LEU A 38 9.53 -15.05 3.18
CA LEU A 38 9.44 -16.50 2.93
C LEU A 38 10.71 -17.07 2.27
N PRO A 39 11.27 -16.46 1.19
CA PRO A 39 12.54 -16.90 0.64
C PRO A 39 13.71 -16.88 1.65
N LEU A 40 13.79 -15.85 2.51
CA LEU A 40 14.83 -15.74 3.52
C LEU A 40 14.71 -16.82 4.60
N LEU A 41 13.49 -17.23 4.92
CA LEU A 41 13.20 -18.32 5.86
C LEU A 41 13.30 -19.72 5.21
N GLY A 42 13.60 -19.81 3.92
CA GLY A 42 13.74 -21.08 3.19
C GLY A 42 12.42 -21.77 2.87
N TYR A 43 11.28 -21.07 2.97
CA TYR A 43 9.95 -21.65 2.72
C TYR A 43 9.52 -21.60 1.25
N VAL A 44 10.26 -20.91 0.38
CA VAL A 44 9.92 -20.85 -1.06
C VAL A 44 10.86 -21.75 -1.83
N THR A 45 10.29 -22.74 -2.49
CA THR A 45 11.01 -23.56 -3.47
C THR A 45 11.02 -22.83 -4.81
N ASN A 46 12.06 -23.06 -5.62
CA ASN A 46 12.14 -22.56 -7.00
C ASN A 46 11.20 -23.30 -7.97
N ASP A 47 10.03 -23.68 -7.51
CA ASP A 47 8.99 -24.35 -8.26
C ASP A 47 8.12 -23.31 -8.98
N ALA A 48 7.78 -23.58 -10.22
CA ALA A 48 6.90 -22.72 -11.03
C ALA A 48 5.52 -22.52 -10.40
N HIS A 49 5.00 -23.53 -9.70
CA HIS A 49 3.73 -23.42 -8.96
C HIS A 49 3.85 -22.46 -7.77
N ALA A 50 4.92 -22.55 -6.98
CA ALA A 50 5.15 -21.64 -5.86
C ALA A 50 5.25 -20.18 -6.34
N SER A 51 5.92 -19.93 -7.47
CA SER A 51 5.99 -18.61 -8.10
C SER A 51 4.63 -18.10 -8.56
N ALA A 52 3.80 -18.96 -9.13
CA ALA A 52 2.44 -18.61 -9.57
C ALA A 52 1.53 -18.27 -8.38
N TYR A 53 1.59 -19.04 -7.29
CA TYR A 53 0.85 -18.73 -6.06
C TYR A 53 1.31 -17.43 -5.43
N GLN A 54 2.60 -17.16 -5.38
CA GLN A 54 3.14 -15.92 -4.85
C GLN A 54 2.68 -14.71 -5.68
N MET A 55 2.67 -14.81 -7.01
CA MET A 55 2.15 -13.74 -7.87
C MET A 55 0.65 -13.53 -7.67
N LEU A 56 -0.12 -14.61 -7.49
CA LEU A 56 -1.56 -14.53 -7.22
C LEU A 56 -1.83 -13.86 -5.86
N ASP A 57 -1.06 -14.20 -4.85
CA ASP A 57 -1.16 -13.61 -3.50
C ASP A 57 -0.86 -12.11 -3.53
N ILE A 58 0.21 -11.70 -4.22
CA ILE A 58 0.54 -10.28 -4.42
C ILE A 58 -0.56 -9.55 -5.19
N PHE A 59 -1.05 -10.15 -6.27
CA PHE A 59 -2.14 -9.57 -7.06
C PHE A 59 -3.40 -9.40 -6.22
N TRP A 60 -3.81 -10.45 -5.51
CA TRP A 60 -5.00 -10.42 -4.66
C TRP A 60 -4.86 -9.40 -3.54
N GLY A 61 -3.75 -9.43 -2.79
CA GLY A 61 -3.51 -8.50 -1.68
C GLY A 61 -3.52 -7.03 -2.12
N SER A 62 -2.92 -6.74 -3.29
CA SER A 62 -2.95 -5.38 -3.85
C SER A 62 -4.33 -4.99 -4.37
N TYR A 63 -5.03 -5.89 -5.06
CA TYR A 63 -6.31 -5.62 -5.68
C TYR A 63 -7.44 -5.45 -4.64
N GLU A 64 -7.47 -6.31 -3.65
CA GLU A 64 -8.43 -6.25 -2.55
C GLU A 64 -8.29 -4.94 -1.77
N ILE A 65 -7.08 -4.55 -1.39
CA ILE A 65 -6.84 -3.34 -0.61
C ILE A 65 -7.19 -2.05 -1.39
N MET A 66 -7.15 -2.06 -2.72
CA MET A 66 -7.65 -0.96 -3.54
C MET A 66 -9.15 -0.76 -3.37
N GLY A 67 -9.93 -1.84 -3.36
CA GLY A 67 -11.37 -1.79 -3.13
C GLY A 67 -11.73 -1.30 -1.73
N VAL A 68 -11.05 -1.82 -0.73
CA VAL A 68 -11.21 -1.40 0.67
C VAL A 68 -10.88 0.10 0.82
N SER A 69 -9.82 0.57 0.15
CA SER A 69 -9.44 2.00 0.13
C SER A 69 -10.51 2.89 -0.49
N LEU A 70 -11.19 2.42 -1.53
CA LEU A 70 -12.33 3.14 -2.12
C LEU A 70 -13.52 3.20 -1.16
N VAL A 71 -13.80 2.11 -0.43
CA VAL A 71 -14.86 2.10 0.60
C VAL A 71 -14.56 3.14 1.69
N ASP A 72 -13.30 3.20 2.15
CA ASP A 72 -12.84 4.19 3.13
C ASP A 72 -13.08 5.62 2.62
N ILE A 73 -12.58 5.97 1.43
CA ILE A 73 -12.75 7.29 0.82
C ILE A 73 -14.23 7.65 0.67
N TYR A 74 -15.06 6.75 0.15
CA TYR A 74 -16.48 7.03 -0.09
C TYR A 74 -17.26 7.14 1.21
N THR A 75 -16.88 6.38 2.24
CA THR A 75 -17.48 6.47 3.56
C THR A 75 -17.19 7.83 4.21
N TRP A 76 -15.95 8.31 4.14
CA TRP A 76 -15.60 9.61 4.71
C TRP A 76 -16.19 10.78 3.91
N ARG A 77 -16.27 10.68 2.58
CA ARG A 77 -17.02 11.67 1.77
C ARG A 77 -18.48 11.74 2.20
N TRP A 78 -19.11 10.58 2.35
CA TRP A 78 -20.50 10.51 2.81
C TRP A 78 -20.69 11.12 4.22
N LEU A 79 -19.74 10.88 5.14
CA LEU A 79 -19.77 11.47 6.49
C LEU A 79 -19.65 13.00 6.44
N TYR A 80 -18.82 13.56 5.61
CA TYR A 80 -18.73 15.02 5.44
C TYR A 80 -20.01 15.62 4.88
N GLU A 81 -20.72 14.90 4.04
CA GLU A 81 -22.02 15.32 3.49
C GLU A 81 -23.16 15.10 4.50
N ASN A 82 -22.99 14.23 5.50
CA ASN A 82 -23.99 13.84 6.50
C ASN A 82 -23.43 13.97 7.95
N PRO A 83 -23.07 15.19 8.41
CA PRO A 83 -22.37 15.39 9.69
C PRO A 83 -23.19 14.99 10.93
N ASN A 84 -24.50 14.86 10.79
CA ASN A 84 -25.41 14.47 11.87
C ASN A 84 -25.88 13.00 11.76
N ALA A 85 -25.18 12.21 10.94
CA ALA A 85 -25.54 10.81 10.74
C ALA A 85 -25.43 10.00 12.03
N THR A 86 -26.40 9.13 12.25
CA THR A 86 -26.39 8.14 13.34
C THR A 86 -25.51 6.93 12.98
N MET A 87 -25.10 6.17 13.97
CA MET A 87 -24.32 4.94 13.74
C MET A 87 -25.02 3.91 12.83
N PRO A 88 -26.35 3.67 12.94
CA PRO A 88 -27.04 2.83 11.97
C PRO A 88 -26.96 3.34 10.53
N GLN A 89 -27.11 4.65 10.31
CA GLN A 89 -26.99 5.26 8.97
C GLN A 89 -25.57 5.14 8.41
N LEU A 90 -24.55 5.33 9.26
CA LEU A 90 -23.16 5.10 8.87
C LEU A 90 -22.92 3.65 8.46
N LYS A 91 -23.41 2.68 9.24
CA LYS A 91 -23.32 1.26 8.89
C LYS A 91 -23.94 0.96 7.52
N GLU A 92 -25.14 1.48 7.27
CA GLU A 92 -25.82 1.30 5.98
C GLU A 92 -25.02 1.94 4.82
N ALA A 93 -24.42 3.11 5.04
CA ALA A 93 -23.57 3.76 4.05
C ALA A 93 -22.32 2.95 3.72
N ILE A 94 -21.64 2.40 4.73
CA ILE A 94 -20.46 1.53 4.54
C ILE A 94 -20.84 0.28 3.74
N ILE A 95 -21.92 -0.39 4.10
CA ILE A 95 -22.41 -1.59 3.42
C ILE A 95 -22.73 -1.27 1.96
N ARG A 96 -23.47 -0.19 1.70
CA ARG A 96 -23.81 0.25 0.34
C ARG A 96 -22.55 0.54 -0.48
N ASN A 97 -21.62 1.33 0.05
CA ASN A 97 -20.35 1.65 -0.63
C ASN A 97 -19.55 0.38 -0.96
N ALA A 98 -19.49 -0.58 -0.04
CA ALA A 98 -18.81 -1.84 -0.25
C ALA A 98 -19.45 -2.65 -1.38
N GLN A 99 -20.79 -2.74 -1.41
CA GLN A 99 -21.53 -3.46 -2.46
C GLN A 99 -21.38 -2.79 -3.84
N GLU A 100 -21.47 -1.47 -3.90
CA GLU A 100 -21.30 -0.71 -5.15
C GLU A 100 -19.90 -0.91 -5.74
N ILE A 101 -18.86 -0.82 -4.90
CA ILE A 101 -17.46 -1.03 -5.32
C ILE A 101 -17.25 -2.50 -5.73
N TRP A 102 -17.77 -3.44 -4.95
CA TRP A 102 -17.71 -4.85 -5.29
C TRP A 102 -18.36 -5.14 -6.63
N ASN A 103 -19.59 -4.70 -6.83
CA ASN A 103 -20.35 -4.95 -8.06
C ASN A 103 -19.65 -4.37 -9.29
N LYS A 104 -19.01 -3.22 -9.14
CA LYS A 104 -18.33 -2.53 -10.24
C LYS A 104 -17.01 -3.19 -10.63
N TYR A 105 -16.19 -3.58 -9.65
CA TYR A 105 -14.80 -3.95 -9.91
C TYR A 105 -14.49 -5.43 -9.68
N TYR A 106 -15.23 -6.11 -8.79
CA TYR A 106 -14.93 -7.48 -8.37
C TYR A 106 -15.93 -8.50 -8.89
N ALA A 107 -17.22 -8.20 -8.90
CA ALA A 107 -18.25 -9.11 -9.38
C ALA A 107 -18.03 -9.59 -10.83
N PRO A 108 -17.54 -8.76 -11.78
CA PRO A 108 -17.21 -9.23 -13.12
C PRO A 108 -16.12 -10.30 -13.18
N ILE A 109 -15.25 -10.37 -12.16
CA ILE A 109 -14.15 -11.34 -12.06
C ILE A 109 -14.59 -12.57 -11.28
N PHE A 110 -15.27 -12.37 -10.15
CA PHE A 110 -15.60 -13.42 -9.18
C PHE A 110 -16.99 -14.05 -9.37
N GLY A 111 -17.83 -13.47 -10.23
CA GLY A 111 -19.11 -14.07 -10.64
C GLY A 111 -20.23 -13.99 -9.61
N HIS A 112 -20.13 -13.17 -8.56
CA HIS A 112 -21.22 -12.93 -7.60
C HIS A 112 -21.30 -11.44 -7.22
N GLU A 113 -22.50 -10.98 -6.95
CA GLU A 113 -22.80 -9.59 -6.63
C GLU A 113 -23.09 -9.36 -5.13
N ASN A 114 -23.12 -8.10 -4.74
CA ASN A 114 -23.57 -7.61 -3.42
C ASN A 114 -22.74 -8.12 -2.23
N SER A 115 -21.48 -8.49 -2.45
CA SER A 115 -20.58 -8.84 -1.35
C SER A 115 -20.24 -7.60 -0.51
N THR A 116 -20.18 -7.80 0.81
CA THR A 116 -19.80 -6.77 1.78
C THR A 116 -18.40 -6.98 2.33
N ILE A 117 -17.62 -7.90 1.77
CA ILE A 117 -16.28 -8.26 2.28
C ILE A 117 -15.33 -7.07 2.35
N LEU A 118 -15.50 -6.08 1.47
CA LEU A 118 -14.69 -4.87 1.47
C LEU A 118 -14.97 -3.93 2.67
N ALA A 119 -15.98 -4.22 3.47
CA ALA A 119 -16.37 -3.42 4.65
C ALA A 119 -15.84 -3.98 5.99
N VAL A 120 -14.92 -4.95 5.96
CA VAL A 120 -14.45 -5.63 7.19
C VAL A 120 -13.27 -4.97 7.88
N TYR A 121 -12.63 -3.98 7.26
CA TYR A 121 -11.43 -3.34 7.80
C TYR A 121 -11.77 -2.28 8.86
N SER A 122 -11.22 -2.45 10.08
CA SER A 122 -11.42 -1.52 11.20
C SER A 122 -10.80 -0.14 10.93
N HIS A 123 -9.77 -0.07 10.09
CA HIS A 123 -9.07 1.17 9.74
C HIS A 123 -9.98 2.27 9.18
N MET A 124 -11.11 1.91 8.58
CA MET A 124 -12.11 2.90 8.14
C MET A 124 -12.65 3.76 9.29
N ILE A 125 -12.56 3.26 10.53
CA ILE A 125 -13.11 3.91 11.73
C ILE A 125 -11.99 4.40 12.64
N ASP A 126 -10.99 3.56 12.92
CA ASP A 126 -9.91 3.86 13.87
C ASP A 126 -8.75 4.66 13.24
N SER A 127 -8.60 4.60 11.92
CA SER A 127 -7.53 5.27 11.17
C SER A 127 -8.07 5.86 9.85
N PRO A 128 -8.88 6.92 9.93
CA PRO A 128 -9.58 7.50 8.77
C PRO A 128 -8.65 7.82 7.61
N LEU A 129 -9.02 7.40 6.40
CA LEU A 129 -8.27 7.63 5.17
C LEU A 129 -6.84 7.07 5.19
N TYR A 130 -6.56 6.10 6.07
CA TYR A 130 -5.27 5.41 6.11
C TYR A 130 -5.12 4.40 4.97
N LEU A 131 -6.19 3.65 4.68
CA LEU A 131 -6.19 2.53 3.73
C LEU A 131 -5.65 2.87 2.33
N PRO A 132 -5.87 4.06 1.76
CA PRO A 132 -5.29 4.47 0.49
C PRO A 132 -3.75 4.46 0.44
N ASN A 133 -3.07 4.49 1.60
CA ASN A 133 -1.61 4.41 1.63
C ASN A 133 -1.06 3.05 1.17
N TYR A 134 -1.83 1.97 1.33
CA TYR A 134 -1.41 0.64 0.90
C TYR A 134 -1.30 0.52 -0.63
N PRO A 135 -2.34 0.84 -1.44
CA PRO A 135 -2.20 0.80 -2.90
C PRO A 135 -1.15 1.77 -3.43
N TYR A 136 -1.02 2.97 -2.85
CA TYR A 136 0.09 3.86 -3.19
C TYR A 136 1.44 3.27 -2.80
N GLY A 137 1.53 2.60 -1.66
CA GLY A 137 2.73 1.87 -1.22
C GLY A 137 3.13 0.81 -2.24
N HIS A 138 2.20 0.00 -2.75
CA HIS A 138 2.47 -0.99 -3.79
C HIS A 138 2.96 -0.37 -5.11
N ILE A 139 2.44 0.80 -5.49
CA ILE A 139 2.91 1.51 -6.69
C ILE A 139 4.35 2.00 -6.50
N VAL A 140 4.66 2.60 -5.35
CA VAL A 140 6.03 3.05 -5.03
C VAL A 140 6.98 1.87 -4.92
N GLU A 141 6.58 0.80 -4.22
CA GLU A 141 7.35 -0.42 -4.09
C GLU A 141 7.73 -1.02 -5.44
N SER A 142 6.80 -1.06 -6.41
CA SER A 142 7.09 -1.59 -7.75
C SER A 142 8.20 -0.81 -8.48
N GLN A 143 8.28 0.50 -8.25
CA GLN A 143 9.34 1.36 -8.79
C GLN A 143 10.68 1.12 -8.09
N LEU A 144 10.67 0.89 -6.77
CA LEU A 144 11.86 0.52 -6.00
C LEU A 144 12.38 -0.85 -6.43
N GLU A 145 11.50 -1.83 -6.62
CA GLU A 145 11.86 -3.17 -7.09
C GLU A 145 12.50 -3.15 -8.48
N ALA A 146 12.00 -2.31 -9.37
CA ALA A 146 12.61 -2.10 -10.69
C ALA A 146 14.06 -1.55 -10.57
N GLN A 147 14.29 -0.64 -9.61
CA GLN A 147 15.61 -0.08 -9.31
C GLN A 147 16.54 -1.10 -8.66
N PHE A 148 16.02 -2.03 -7.85
CA PHE A 148 16.79 -3.06 -7.16
C PHE A 148 17.20 -4.23 -8.06
N LYS A 149 16.62 -4.34 -9.24
CA LYS A 149 16.89 -5.45 -10.15
C LYS A 149 18.37 -5.56 -10.49
N GLY A 150 18.98 -6.70 -10.18
CA GLY A 150 20.40 -6.97 -10.41
C GLY A 150 21.35 -6.35 -9.39
N LYS A 151 20.85 -5.76 -8.32
CA LYS A 151 21.64 -5.18 -7.23
C LYS A 151 21.48 -5.97 -5.93
N VAL A 152 22.37 -5.71 -4.99
CA VAL A 152 22.27 -6.24 -3.62
C VAL A 152 21.25 -5.42 -2.86
N VAL A 153 20.10 -6.01 -2.54
CA VAL A 153 18.96 -5.30 -1.92
C VAL A 153 19.34 -4.62 -0.61
N GLY A 154 20.16 -5.25 0.23
CA GLY A 154 20.62 -4.65 1.48
C GLY A 154 21.42 -3.36 1.27
N GLU A 155 22.26 -3.29 0.24
CA GLU A 155 23.02 -2.09 -0.11
C GLU A 155 22.09 -0.97 -0.60
N GLU A 156 21.11 -1.31 -1.45
CA GLU A 156 20.10 -0.34 -1.91
C GLU A 156 19.22 0.17 -0.77
N VAL A 157 18.82 -0.68 0.16
CA VAL A 157 18.07 -0.29 1.36
C VAL A 157 18.90 0.69 2.21
N CYS A 158 20.17 0.38 2.49
CA CYS A 158 21.07 1.27 3.21
C CYS A 158 21.31 2.61 2.49
N ARG A 159 21.23 2.62 1.17
CA ARG A 159 21.37 3.83 0.35
C ARG A 159 20.12 4.72 0.37
N ILE A 160 18.93 4.13 0.30
CA ILE A 160 17.69 4.89 0.09
C ILE A 160 16.97 5.27 1.40
N TYR A 161 17.06 4.46 2.44
CA TYR A 161 16.36 4.75 3.70
C TYR A 161 16.87 6.03 4.40
N PRO A 162 18.18 6.35 4.36
CA PRO A 162 18.71 7.59 4.92
C PRO A 162 18.39 8.87 4.12
N ILE A 163 17.70 8.79 2.99
CA ILE A 163 17.33 9.99 2.20
C ILE A 163 16.55 10.99 3.06
N GLY A 164 15.76 10.49 4.00
CA GLY A 164 15.04 11.33 4.96
C GLY A 164 13.69 11.84 4.43
N LYS A 165 13.07 12.71 5.20
CA LYS A 165 11.70 13.20 5.00
C LYS A 165 11.67 14.34 3.97
N LEU A 166 11.81 14.00 2.71
CA LEU A 166 11.67 14.92 1.58
C LEU A 166 10.24 14.91 1.03
N THR A 167 9.95 15.77 0.04
CA THR A 167 8.71 15.62 -0.73
C THR A 167 8.74 14.33 -1.57
N PRO A 168 7.59 13.69 -1.87
CA PRO A 168 7.56 12.42 -2.61
C PRO A 168 8.39 12.42 -3.90
N ASN A 169 8.24 13.44 -4.73
CA ASN A 169 8.98 13.51 -6.01
C ASN A 169 10.49 13.67 -5.80
N LEU A 170 10.90 14.48 -4.84
CA LEU A 170 12.31 14.69 -4.55
C LEU A 170 12.95 13.43 -3.93
N TRP A 171 12.23 12.76 -3.03
CA TRP A 171 12.66 11.47 -2.47
C TRP A 171 12.86 10.43 -3.58
N MET A 172 11.86 10.27 -4.48
CA MET A 172 11.94 9.34 -5.60
C MET A 172 13.05 9.70 -6.58
N GLN A 173 13.32 11.00 -6.81
CA GLN A 173 14.44 11.43 -7.62
C GLN A 173 15.78 10.93 -7.06
N HIS A 174 15.96 10.95 -5.73
CA HIS A 174 17.14 10.40 -5.07
C HIS A 174 17.15 8.86 -5.05
N ALA A 175 15.99 8.24 -4.85
CA ALA A 175 15.88 6.80 -4.73
C ALA A 175 16.04 6.06 -6.07
N VAL A 176 15.36 6.55 -7.13
CA VAL A 176 15.25 5.84 -8.42
C VAL A 176 15.61 6.69 -9.63
N GLY A 177 16.02 7.95 -9.44
CA GLY A 177 16.40 8.87 -10.51
C GLY A 177 15.25 9.51 -11.29
N GLY A 178 14.01 9.42 -10.78
CA GLY A 178 12.83 9.97 -11.42
C GLY A 178 11.70 10.31 -10.44
N PRO A 179 10.66 11.03 -10.85
CA PRO A 179 9.55 11.37 -9.98
C PRO A 179 8.73 10.13 -9.60
N ALA A 180 7.91 10.26 -8.53
CA ALA A 180 6.92 9.25 -8.18
C ALA A 180 5.87 9.12 -9.30
N VAL A 181 5.74 7.93 -9.87
CA VAL A 181 4.70 7.63 -10.86
C VAL A 181 3.54 6.97 -10.14
N LEU A 182 2.44 7.71 -10.01
CA LEU A 182 1.22 7.25 -9.31
C LEU A 182 0.15 6.69 -10.26
N GLN A 183 0.47 6.55 -11.54
CA GLN A 183 -0.43 5.97 -12.55
C GLN A 183 0.21 4.76 -13.22
N ILE A 184 -0.45 3.62 -13.16
CA ILE A 184 -0.04 2.43 -13.89
C ILE A 184 -0.45 2.63 -15.36
N GLY A 185 0.52 2.57 -16.29
CA GLY A 185 0.27 2.66 -17.73
C GLY A 185 0.18 4.09 -18.30
N GLY A 186 0.46 5.12 -17.53
CA GLY A 186 0.63 6.49 -18.03
C GLY A 186 2.06 6.72 -18.56
N ARG A 187 2.23 6.94 -19.89
CA ARG A 187 3.41 7.57 -20.45
C ARG A 187 3.31 9.07 -20.31
#